data_0d72694a6cbbfd359a31df7200b73aba
#
_entry.id   0d72694a6cbbfd359a31df7200b73aba
#
_cell.length_a   1.000
_cell.length_b   1.000
_cell.length_c   1.000
_cell.angle_alpha   90.00
_cell.angle_beta   90.00
_cell.angle_gamma   90.00
#
_symmetry.space_group_name_H-M   'P 1'
#
loop_
_entity.id
_entity.type
_entity.pdbx_description
1 polymer ?
#
loop_
_entity_poly.entity_id
_entity_poly.type
_entity_poly.pdbx_seq_one_letter_code
_entity_poly.pdbx_strand_id
1 'polypeptide(L)'
;MQSYEISEIVLGYIVDIIGQNFYKLGLFRTEEKISELIEKLKDVKSNIKYMGIDDKSKHYNKNLINFLEFKNTLDLSIIVAKCSLLRKESRGSHYRLDYPFESVDYSKNTLIKKENDEIKIKFEDIL
;
A
#
# COMPACT_ATOMS: atom_id res chain seq x y z
N MET A 1 21.12 16.24 14.93
CA MET A 1 19.72 16.57 14.73
C MET A 1 18.86 15.41 15.20
N GLN A 2 17.99 15.74 16.08
CA GLN A 2 17.22 14.75 16.82
C GLN A 2 16.16 14.11 15.92
N SER A 3 16.42 12.91 15.48
CA SER A 3 15.42 12.04 14.84
C SER A 3 14.43 11.45 15.85
N TYR A 4 14.43 11.98 17.09
CA TYR A 4 13.74 11.38 18.23
C TYR A 4 12.30 11.83 18.42
N GLU A 5 11.86 12.82 17.68
CA GLU A 5 10.53 13.40 17.84
C GLU A 5 9.52 12.99 16.76
N ILE A 6 9.85 11.97 16.00
CA ILE A 6 8.80 11.32 15.23
C ILE A 6 8.13 10.33 16.17
N SER A 7 7.40 10.94 17.09
CA SER A 7 6.65 10.30 18.15
C SER A 7 5.52 9.43 17.59
N GLU A 8 4.93 8.62 18.44
CA GLU A 8 3.66 7.93 18.16
C GLU A 8 2.62 8.85 17.53
N ILE A 9 2.66 10.16 17.84
CA ILE A 9 1.77 11.18 17.27
C ILE A 9 1.97 11.30 15.76
N VAL A 10 3.22 11.35 15.29
CA VAL A 10 3.50 11.46 13.84
C VAL A 10 3.18 10.17 13.13
N LEU A 11 3.51 9.02 13.73
CA LEU A 11 3.12 7.73 13.19
C LEU A 11 1.60 7.60 13.11
N GLY A 12 0.88 7.99 14.15
CA GLY A 12 -0.57 8.04 14.17
C GLY A 12 -1.13 8.95 13.07
N TYR A 13 -0.56 10.14 12.91
CA TYR A 13 -0.97 11.07 11.84
C TYR A 13 -0.77 10.47 10.44
N ILE A 14 0.33 9.78 10.21
CA ILE A 14 0.60 9.14 8.92
C ILE A 14 -0.36 7.97 8.68
N VAL A 15 -0.63 7.16 9.70
CA VAL A 15 -1.60 6.08 9.64
C VAL A 15 -3.00 6.63 9.33
N ASP A 16 -3.38 7.75 9.93
CA ASP A 16 -4.65 8.42 9.65
C ASP A 16 -4.71 8.94 8.21
N ILE A 17 -3.62 9.54 7.70
CA ILE A 17 -3.56 9.97 6.31
C ILE A 17 -3.73 8.78 5.36
N ILE A 18 -3.06 7.66 5.63
CA ILE A 18 -3.22 6.45 4.84
C ILE A 18 -4.66 5.95 4.90
N GLY A 19 -5.23 5.88 6.10
CA GLY A 19 -6.61 5.47 6.31
C GLY A 19 -7.61 6.35 5.56
N GLN A 20 -7.46 7.66 5.65
CA GLN A 20 -8.31 8.62 4.95
C GLN A 20 -8.18 8.53 3.42
N ASN A 21 -7.01 8.20 2.92
CA ASN A 21 -6.80 8.07 1.47
C ASN A 21 -7.12 6.66 0.95
N PHE A 22 -7.19 5.67 1.81
CA PHE A 22 -7.47 4.29 1.42
C PHE A 22 -8.88 4.10 0.85
N TYR A 23 -9.83 5.01 1.15
CA TYR A 23 -11.14 5.01 0.50
C TYR A 23 -11.02 5.13 -1.03
N LYS A 24 -9.93 5.69 -1.54
CA LYS A 24 -9.64 5.76 -2.98
C LYS A 24 -9.45 4.38 -3.61
N LEU A 25 -9.15 3.38 -2.80
CA LEU A 25 -9.11 1.97 -3.15
C LEU A 25 -10.27 1.20 -2.53
N GLY A 26 -11.34 1.89 -2.16
CA GLY A 26 -12.52 1.30 -1.55
C GLY A 26 -13.41 0.58 -2.55
N LEU A 27 -14.71 0.65 -2.34
CA LEU A 27 -15.71 -0.09 -3.11
C LEU A 27 -15.74 0.33 -4.59
N PHE A 28 -15.62 1.63 -4.86
CA PHE A 28 -15.65 2.19 -6.22
C PHE A 28 -14.29 2.77 -6.58
N ARG A 29 -13.60 2.11 -7.50
CA ARG A 29 -12.22 2.43 -7.89
C ARG A 29 -12.18 3.09 -9.26
N THR A 30 -11.25 4.01 -9.46
CA THR A 30 -10.93 4.61 -10.75
C THR A 30 -9.43 4.74 -10.91
N GLU A 31 -8.94 4.81 -12.14
CA GLU A 31 -7.51 5.00 -12.42
C GLU A 31 -6.96 6.24 -11.71
N GLU A 32 -7.69 7.36 -11.77
CA GLU A 32 -7.31 8.62 -11.13
C GLU A 32 -7.13 8.46 -9.62
N LYS A 33 -8.13 7.91 -8.94
CA LYS A 33 -8.10 7.73 -7.48
C LYS A 33 -7.00 6.76 -7.03
N ILE A 34 -6.82 5.67 -7.76
CA ILE A 34 -5.77 4.68 -7.46
C ILE A 34 -4.40 5.31 -7.66
N SER A 35 -4.19 6.06 -8.75
CA SER A 35 -2.93 6.73 -9.05
C SER A 35 -2.58 7.77 -7.98
N GLU A 36 -3.54 8.57 -7.54
CA GLU A 36 -3.35 9.52 -6.43
C GLU A 36 -2.96 8.80 -5.13
N LEU A 37 -3.60 7.69 -4.83
CA LEU A 37 -3.27 6.89 -3.65
C LEU A 37 -1.84 6.37 -3.73
N ILE A 38 -1.41 5.84 -4.87
CA ILE A 38 -0.06 5.33 -5.07
C ILE A 38 0.97 6.44 -4.84
N GLU A 39 0.75 7.64 -5.36
CA GLU A 39 1.66 8.76 -5.17
C GLU A 39 1.77 9.16 -3.68
N LYS A 40 0.66 9.20 -2.97
CA LYS A 40 0.66 9.48 -1.53
C LYS A 40 1.38 8.39 -0.72
N LEU A 41 1.16 7.12 -1.06
CA LEU A 41 1.83 6.00 -0.40
C LEU A 41 3.35 6.02 -0.66
N LYS A 42 3.77 6.35 -1.88
CA LYS A 42 5.18 6.52 -2.21
C LYS A 42 5.82 7.67 -1.45
N ASP A 43 5.12 8.78 -1.30
CA ASP A 43 5.59 9.92 -0.52
C ASP A 43 5.80 9.54 0.95
N VAL A 44 4.84 8.85 1.56
CA VAL A 44 4.99 8.32 2.92
C VAL A 44 6.20 7.38 3.00
N LYS A 45 6.36 6.48 2.02
CA LYS A 45 7.48 5.55 1.98
C LYS A 45 8.84 6.26 1.87
N SER A 46 8.92 7.32 1.09
CA SER A 46 10.15 8.11 0.96
C SER A 46 10.56 8.80 2.27
N ASN A 47 9.59 9.12 3.12
CA ASN A 47 9.80 9.78 4.40
C ASN A 47 10.04 8.81 5.56
N ILE A 48 9.83 7.50 5.35
CA ILE A 48 9.93 6.51 6.45
C ILE A 48 11.34 6.44 7.05
N LYS A 49 12.36 6.74 6.27
CA LYS A 49 13.76 6.78 6.72
C LYS A 49 14.04 7.87 7.76
N TYR A 50 13.19 8.88 7.84
CA TYR A 50 13.28 9.94 8.83
C TYR A 50 12.47 9.65 10.09
N MET A 51 11.72 8.55 10.09
CA MET A 51 10.94 8.14 11.25
C MET A 51 11.81 7.33 12.21
N GLY A 52 11.58 7.51 13.48
CA GLY A 52 12.23 6.74 14.55
C GLY A 52 11.20 6.21 15.53
N ILE A 53 11.68 5.47 16.49
CA ILE A 53 10.90 4.98 17.61
C ILE A 53 11.48 5.53 18.91
N ASP A 54 10.62 5.87 19.87
CA ASP A 54 11.04 6.44 21.15
C ASP A 54 11.64 5.36 22.05
N ASP A 55 11.03 4.18 22.08
CA ASP A 55 11.51 3.07 22.89
C ASP A 55 12.67 2.35 22.18
N LYS A 56 13.84 2.36 22.84
CA LYS A 56 15.06 1.70 22.33
C LYS A 56 15.34 0.35 23.03
N SER A 57 14.41 -0.14 23.84
CA SER A 57 14.59 -1.42 24.52
C SER A 57 14.64 -2.59 23.53
N LYS A 58 15.35 -3.65 23.93
CA LYS A 58 15.47 -4.88 23.11
C LYS A 58 14.44 -5.93 23.47
N HIS A 59 13.70 -5.74 24.55
CA HIS A 59 12.71 -6.68 25.05
C HIS A 59 11.35 -6.02 25.18
N TYR A 60 10.29 -6.71 24.74
CA TYR A 60 8.89 -6.25 24.81
C TYR A 60 8.66 -4.83 24.25
N ASN A 61 9.37 -4.50 23.17
CA ASN A 61 9.31 -3.19 22.56
C ASN A 61 8.11 -3.12 21.58
N LYS A 62 6.96 -2.68 22.08
CA LYS A 62 5.74 -2.50 21.28
C LYS A 62 5.91 -1.43 20.19
N ASN A 63 6.66 -0.35 20.47
CA ASN A 63 6.92 0.69 19.48
C ASN A 63 7.64 0.14 18.25
N LEU A 64 8.65 -0.70 18.49
CA LEU A 64 9.36 -1.37 17.38
C LEU A 64 8.43 -2.28 16.58
N ILE A 65 7.63 -3.08 17.25
CA ILE A 65 6.67 -3.99 16.60
C ILE A 65 5.68 -3.19 15.76
N ASN A 66 5.07 -2.15 16.32
CA ASN A 66 4.11 -1.29 15.63
C ASN A 66 4.74 -0.61 14.40
N PHE A 67 5.98 -0.16 14.52
CA PHE A 67 6.71 0.46 13.41
C PHE A 67 6.98 -0.54 12.28
N LEU A 68 7.40 -1.76 12.62
CA LEU A 68 7.63 -2.82 11.63
C LEU A 68 6.32 -3.26 10.94
N GLU A 69 5.25 -3.39 11.70
CA GLU A 69 3.91 -3.67 11.15
C GLU A 69 3.46 -2.55 10.21
N PHE A 70 3.68 -1.30 10.58
CA PHE A 70 3.39 -0.14 9.74
C PHE A 70 4.15 -0.20 8.42
N LYS A 71 5.45 -0.48 8.45
CA LYS A 71 6.27 -0.64 7.23
C LYS A 71 5.73 -1.74 6.32
N ASN A 72 5.40 -2.89 6.89
CA ASN A 72 4.87 -4.02 6.15
C ASN A 72 3.50 -3.70 5.54
N THR A 73 2.64 -3.04 6.29
CA THR A 73 1.32 -2.60 5.82
C THR A 73 1.46 -1.59 4.68
N LEU A 74 2.39 -0.66 4.79
CA LEU A 74 2.66 0.32 3.75
C LEU A 74 3.12 -0.33 2.44
N ASP A 75 4.07 -1.25 2.52
CA ASP A 75 4.56 -1.98 1.35
C ASP A 75 3.44 -2.80 0.70
N LEU A 76 2.65 -3.51 1.50
CA LEU A 76 1.51 -4.28 1.01
C LEU A 76 0.45 -3.38 0.37
N SER A 77 0.16 -2.24 0.97
CA SER A 77 -0.80 -1.27 0.43
C SER A 77 -0.39 -0.75 -0.95
N ILE A 78 0.88 -0.47 -1.15
CA ILE A 78 1.42 -0.06 -2.45
C ILE A 78 1.25 -1.17 -3.49
N ILE A 79 1.52 -2.42 -3.12
CA ILE A 79 1.36 -3.58 -3.99
C ILE A 79 -0.10 -3.76 -4.40
N VAL A 80 -1.02 -3.73 -3.43
CA VAL A 80 -2.47 -3.85 -3.69
C VAL A 80 -2.96 -2.74 -4.62
N ALA A 81 -2.53 -1.51 -4.38
CA ALA A 81 -2.89 -0.37 -5.22
C ALA A 81 -2.37 -0.53 -6.66
N LYS A 82 -1.12 -0.95 -6.83
CA LYS A 82 -0.53 -1.20 -8.16
C LYS A 82 -1.24 -2.33 -8.90
N CYS A 83 -1.55 -3.43 -8.22
CA CYS A 83 -2.30 -4.54 -8.82
C CYS A 83 -3.70 -4.10 -9.26
N SER A 84 -4.37 -3.30 -8.44
CA SER A 84 -5.69 -2.75 -8.76
C SER A 84 -5.66 -1.80 -9.96
N LEU A 85 -4.59 -1.02 -10.10
CA LEU A 85 -4.40 -0.13 -11.23
C LEU A 85 -4.22 -0.90 -12.55
N LEU A 86 -3.43 -1.97 -12.51
CA LEU A 86 -3.11 -2.77 -13.69
C LEU A 86 -4.28 -3.64 -14.15
N ARG A 87 -5.14 -4.07 -13.22
CA ARG A 87 -6.32 -4.90 -13.53
C ARG A 87 -7.45 -4.02 -14.03
N LYS A 88 -7.53 -3.86 -15.34
CA LYS A 88 -8.51 -3.00 -16.04
C LYS A 88 -9.81 -3.74 -16.32
N GLU A 89 -10.42 -4.21 -15.26
CA GLU A 89 -11.71 -4.88 -15.26
C GLU A 89 -12.40 -4.73 -13.91
N SER A 90 -13.65 -5.21 -13.82
CA SER A 90 -14.34 -5.41 -12.55
C SER A 90 -14.59 -6.90 -12.36
N ARG A 91 -14.16 -7.45 -11.17
CA ARG A 91 -14.30 -8.88 -10.85
C ARG A 91 -14.34 -9.07 -9.33
N GLY A 92 -15.31 -9.78 -8.85
CA GLY A 92 -15.49 -9.99 -7.42
C GLY A 92 -15.67 -8.66 -6.68
N SER A 93 -14.88 -8.45 -5.64
CA SER A 93 -14.87 -7.18 -4.89
C SER A 93 -14.09 -6.06 -5.58
N HIS A 94 -13.33 -6.37 -6.63
CA HIS A 94 -12.61 -5.38 -7.43
C HIS A 94 -13.56 -4.74 -8.43
N TYR A 95 -14.05 -3.55 -8.12
CA TYR A 95 -14.96 -2.80 -8.98
C TYR A 95 -14.35 -1.48 -9.42
N ARG A 96 -14.13 -1.38 -10.73
CA ARG A 96 -13.59 -0.18 -11.38
C ARG A 96 -14.72 0.54 -12.11
N LEU A 97 -14.98 1.80 -11.74
CA LEU A 97 -15.99 2.61 -12.45
C LEU A 97 -15.61 2.88 -13.91
N ASP A 98 -14.31 2.96 -14.19
CA ASP A 98 -13.77 3.15 -15.54
C ASP A 98 -13.73 1.86 -16.38
N TYR A 99 -13.83 0.70 -15.74
CA TYR A 99 -13.89 -0.62 -16.38
C TYR A 99 -14.94 -1.50 -15.68
N PRO A 100 -16.24 -1.21 -15.81
CA PRO A 100 -17.29 -1.79 -14.97
C PRO A 100 -17.69 -3.23 -15.32
N PHE A 101 -17.02 -3.87 -16.28
CA PHE A 101 -17.31 -5.22 -16.74
C PHE A 101 -16.13 -6.16 -16.53
N GLU A 102 -16.42 -7.45 -16.34
CA GLU A 102 -15.39 -8.49 -16.40
C GLU A 102 -14.80 -8.57 -17.81
N SER A 103 -13.49 -8.80 -17.86
CA SER A 103 -12.79 -9.06 -19.11
C SER A 103 -12.21 -10.47 -19.12
N VAL A 104 -12.41 -11.20 -20.20
CA VAL A 104 -11.82 -12.54 -20.41
C VAL A 104 -10.30 -12.46 -20.38
N ASP A 105 -9.71 -11.37 -20.86
CA ASP A 105 -8.26 -11.16 -20.87
C ASP A 105 -7.65 -11.16 -19.46
N TYR A 106 -8.44 -10.81 -18.44
CA TYR A 106 -8.05 -10.78 -17.04
C TYR A 106 -8.59 -11.99 -16.25
N SER A 107 -9.10 -13.02 -16.90
CA SER A 107 -9.46 -14.29 -16.24
C SER A 107 -8.18 -15.06 -15.85
N LYS A 108 -7.33 -14.41 -15.06
CA LYS A 108 -5.96 -14.82 -14.73
C LYS A 108 -5.64 -14.45 -13.30
N ASN A 109 -4.68 -15.16 -12.72
CA ASN A 109 -4.11 -14.80 -11.43
C ASN A 109 -3.14 -13.63 -11.58
N THR A 110 -3.13 -12.74 -10.61
CA THR A 110 -2.11 -11.70 -10.49
C THR A 110 -0.94 -12.25 -9.70
N LEU A 111 0.23 -12.33 -10.34
CA LEU A 111 1.46 -12.75 -9.69
C LEU A 111 2.35 -11.56 -9.41
N ILE A 112 2.92 -11.54 -8.22
CA ILE A 112 3.77 -10.47 -7.74
C ILE A 112 5.11 -11.07 -7.36
N LYS A 113 6.18 -10.45 -7.86
CA LYS A 113 7.55 -10.82 -7.52
C LYS A 113 8.36 -9.59 -7.20
N LYS A 114 9.15 -9.66 -6.14
CA LYS A 114 10.15 -8.64 -5.83
C LYS A 114 11.51 -9.08 -6.37
N GLU A 115 12.08 -8.30 -7.26
CA GLU A 115 13.43 -8.51 -7.80
C GLU A 115 14.20 -7.20 -7.71
N ASN A 116 15.41 -7.22 -7.11
CA ASN A 116 16.28 -6.05 -6.99
C ASN A 116 15.56 -4.81 -6.43
N ASP A 117 14.75 -5.00 -5.38
CA ASP A 117 13.90 -3.96 -4.76
C ASP A 117 12.78 -3.40 -5.66
N GLU A 118 12.59 -3.95 -6.84
CA GLU A 118 11.46 -3.63 -7.71
C GLU A 118 10.35 -4.67 -7.61
N ILE A 119 9.11 -4.18 -7.63
CA ILE A 119 7.92 -5.04 -7.65
C ILE A 119 7.53 -5.27 -9.11
N LYS A 120 7.58 -6.53 -9.53
CA LYS A 120 7.09 -6.98 -10.83
C LYS A 120 5.74 -7.65 -10.68
N ILE A 121 4.79 -7.23 -11.51
CA ILE A 121 3.42 -7.74 -11.52
C ILE A 121 3.13 -8.31 -12.90
N LYS A 122 2.63 -9.52 -12.94
CA LYS A 122 2.16 -10.15 -14.18
C LYS A 122 0.85 -10.89 -13.97
N PHE A 123 0.14 -11.13 -15.05
CA PHE A 123 -1.05 -11.97 -15.05
C PHE A 123 -0.70 -13.33 -15.66
N GLU A 124 -1.15 -14.40 -15.02
CA GLU A 124 -0.85 -15.77 -15.43
C GLU A 124 -2.11 -16.62 -15.43
N ASP A 125 -2.20 -17.50 -16.40
CA ASP A 125 -3.36 -18.36 -16.56
C ASP A 125 -3.60 -19.23 -15.31
N ILE A 126 -4.87 -19.44 -15.01
CA ILE A 126 -5.29 -20.34 -13.94
C ILE A 126 -5.09 -21.78 -14.43
N LEU A 127 -4.39 -22.56 -13.65
CA LEU A 127 -4.17 -23.99 -13.93
C LEU A 127 -5.46 -24.80 -13.83
#